data_9f4241cbdebac2dd7c7a616a5bc46a8a
#
_entry.id   9f4241cbdebac2dd7c7a616a5bc46a8a
#
_cell.length_a   1.000
_cell.length_b   1.000
_cell.length_c   1.000
_cell.angle_alpha   90.00
_cell.angle_beta   90.00
_cell.angle_gamma   90.00
#
_symmetry.space_group_name_H-M   'P 1'
#
loop_
_entity.id
_entity.type
_entity.pdbx_description
1 polymer ?
#
loop_
_entity_poly.entity_id
_entity_poly.type
_entity_poly.pdbx_seq_one_letter_code
_entity_poly.pdbx_strand_id
1 'polypeptide(L)'
;KKIIEDRRLDFIGVKCHYEMSRHYCTQCLSAAFCNDPYDWDGPKEPVVCACEADSDAALTMQILHLLTNDPVVFMDVRHYDKDYDVMVFCNCGSQSTYYAAASDDPRENLKKVTLYPCLDIYAGGGCHVNLMTKPGKATIARLNRTEGKYRMTIIPTEFVELPEEKMAETTKEWPHVFAKLPFDHQIFLDRFDANHCHAVYGDHVESLKMICQMLDGLHVEVLRIQQFSDEALVHEVTDVATHTTERKANLDILLNHALFKEAVHGKRRAADTSLE
;
A
#
# COMPACT_ATOMS: atom_id res chain seq x y z
N LYS A 1 8.04 -14.56 -9.60
CA LYS A 1 8.76 -13.87 -10.68
C LYS A 1 8.40 -14.48 -12.04
N LYS A 2 8.72 -15.74 -12.32
CA LYS A 2 8.49 -16.38 -13.63
C LYS A 2 7.05 -16.28 -14.15
N ILE A 3 6.03 -16.49 -13.30
CA ILE A 3 4.62 -16.37 -13.72
C ILE A 3 4.31 -14.93 -14.15
N ILE A 4 4.81 -13.94 -13.42
CA ILE A 4 4.63 -12.52 -13.73
C ILE A 4 5.23 -12.21 -15.12
N GLU A 5 6.45 -12.65 -15.34
CA GLU A 5 7.19 -12.45 -16.60
C GLU A 5 6.52 -13.19 -17.77
N ASP A 6 6.25 -14.49 -17.62
CA ASP A 6 5.63 -15.32 -18.66
C ASP A 6 4.23 -14.83 -19.09
N ARG A 7 3.49 -14.26 -18.13
CA ARG A 7 2.12 -13.78 -18.34
C ARG A 7 2.04 -12.28 -18.57
N ARG A 8 3.15 -11.56 -18.43
CA ARG A 8 3.24 -10.08 -18.54
C ARG A 8 2.22 -9.39 -17.63
N LEU A 9 2.20 -9.80 -16.36
CA LEU A 9 1.26 -9.27 -15.38
C LEU A 9 1.75 -7.94 -14.85
N ASP A 10 0.87 -6.95 -14.81
CA ASP A 10 1.16 -5.63 -14.23
C ASP A 10 1.11 -5.69 -12.69
N PHE A 11 0.26 -6.54 -12.12
CA PHE A 11 0.16 -6.80 -10.69
C PHE A 11 -0.42 -8.20 -10.43
N ILE A 12 -0.27 -8.68 -9.20
CA ILE A 12 -0.79 -9.98 -8.77
C ILE A 12 -1.40 -9.91 -7.37
N GLY A 13 -2.15 -10.94 -7.01
CA GLY A 13 -2.53 -11.24 -5.65
C GLY A 13 -2.22 -12.71 -5.33
N VAL A 14 -1.73 -12.97 -4.12
CA VAL A 14 -1.42 -14.33 -3.68
C VAL A 14 -2.44 -14.77 -2.64
N LYS A 15 -3.23 -15.79 -2.97
CA LYS A 15 -4.15 -16.42 -2.01
C LYS A 15 -3.37 -17.27 -1.03
N CYS A 16 -2.75 -16.64 -0.03
CA CYS A 16 -1.93 -17.32 0.98
C CYS A 16 -2.74 -18.04 2.06
N HIS A 17 -3.88 -17.51 2.47
CA HIS A 17 -4.82 -18.12 3.41
C HIS A 17 -5.81 -19.04 2.68
N TYR A 18 -5.86 -20.33 3.03
CA TYR A 18 -4.97 -21.06 3.97
C TYR A 18 -4.16 -22.12 3.24
N GLU A 19 -4.57 -22.51 2.05
CA GLU A 19 -4.12 -23.72 1.37
C GLU A 19 -2.62 -23.69 1.10
N MET A 20 -2.11 -22.57 0.56
CA MET A 20 -0.68 -22.44 0.27
C MET A 20 0.15 -22.47 1.55
N SER A 21 -0.24 -21.67 2.55
CA SER A 21 0.49 -21.56 3.80
C SER A 21 0.38 -22.81 4.67
N ARG A 22 -0.66 -23.62 4.50
CA ARG A 22 -0.84 -24.88 5.23
C ARG A 22 -0.12 -26.05 4.57
N HIS A 23 -0.17 -26.14 3.25
CA HIS A 23 0.24 -27.36 2.54
C HIS A 23 1.56 -27.22 1.77
N TYR A 24 2.05 -25.99 1.58
CA TYR A 24 3.28 -25.73 0.82
C TYR A 24 4.25 -24.85 1.61
N CYS A 25 4.09 -23.54 1.55
CA CYS A 25 4.87 -22.57 2.33
C CYS A 25 4.14 -21.21 2.35
N THR A 26 4.49 -20.36 3.31
CA THR A 26 4.00 -18.99 3.33
C THR A 26 4.56 -18.20 2.15
N GLN A 27 3.77 -17.25 1.66
CA GLN A 27 4.14 -16.42 0.52
C GLN A 27 4.60 -15.01 0.93
N CYS A 28 4.74 -14.77 2.24
CA CYS A 28 5.08 -13.45 2.78
C CYS A 28 6.37 -12.88 2.18
N LEU A 29 7.45 -13.65 2.24
CA LEU A 29 8.74 -13.23 1.68
C LEU A 29 8.68 -13.04 0.15
N SER A 30 7.94 -13.90 -0.56
CA SER A 30 7.77 -13.77 -2.01
C SER A 30 7.03 -12.49 -2.37
N ALA A 31 5.97 -12.14 -1.59
CA ALA A 31 5.23 -10.90 -1.79
C ALA A 31 6.08 -9.67 -1.46
N ALA A 32 6.89 -9.71 -0.39
CA ALA A 32 7.83 -8.65 -0.07
C ALA A 32 8.78 -8.37 -1.23
N PHE A 33 9.43 -9.40 -1.78
CA PHE A 33 10.34 -9.25 -2.92
C PHE A 33 9.64 -8.85 -4.23
N CYS A 34 8.38 -9.22 -4.45
CA CYS A 34 7.64 -8.68 -5.58
C CYS A 34 7.47 -7.17 -5.45
N ASN A 35 7.07 -6.70 -4.27
CA ASN A 35 6.84 -5.29 -3.98
C ASN A 35 8.13 -4.47 -3.82
N ASP A 36 9.29 -5.09 -3.64
CA ASP A 36 10.57 -4.39 -3.54
C ASP A 36 11.06 -3.86 -4.89
N PRO A 37 11.85 -2.77 -4.91
CA PRO A 37 12.53 -2.26 -6.11
C PRO A 37 13.81 -3.02 -6.43
N TYR A 38 14.02 -4.18 -5.82
CA TYR A 38 15.14 -5.08 -6.02
C TYR A 38 14.77 -6.52 -5.65
N ASP A 39 15.54 -7.45 -6.13
CA ASP A 39 15.52 -8.85 -5.71
C ASP A 39 16.94 -9.44 -5.79
N TRP A 40 17.08 -10.79 -5.78
CA TRP A 40 18.37 -11.48 -5.87
C TRP A 40 19.11 -11.29 -7.22
N ASP A 41 18.42 -10.82 -8.27
CA ASP A 41 19.02 -10.51 -9.57
C ASP A 41 19.45 -9.02 -9.66
N GLY A 42 19.16 -8.21 -8.63
CA GLY A 42 19.50 -6.81 -8.54
C GLY A 42 18.30 -5.86 -8.59
N PRO A 43 18.50 -4.60 -9.00
CA PRO A 43 17.42 -3.61 -9.14
C PRO A 43 16.37 -4.05 -10.14
N LYS A 44 15.11 -3.79 -9.83
CA LYS A 44 13.96 -4.06 -10.71
C LYS A 44 12.84 -3.06 -10.43
N GLU A 45 11.89 -3.00 -11.34
CA GLU A 45 10.60 -2.34 -11.04
C GLU A 45 9.83 -3.15 -10.00
N PRO A 46 9.25 -2.50 -8.98
CA PRO A 46 8.29 -3.15 -8.11
C PRO A 46 7.14 -3.74 -8.91
N VAL A 47 6.75 -4.96 -8.58
CA VAL A 47 5.51 -5.55 -9.09
C VAL A 47 4.56 -5.71 -7.93
N VAL A 48 3.46 -4.99 -7.97
CA VAL A 48 2.46 -5.05 -6.91
C VAL A 48 2.00 -6.49 -6.68
N CYS A 49 2.13 -6.93 -5.45
CA CYS A 49 1.68 -8.23 -4.99
C CYS A 49 0.83 -8.05 -3.72
N ALA A 50 -0.49 -8.14 -3.87
CA ALA A 50 -1.39 -8.04 -2.74
C ALA A 50 -1.44 -9.34 -1.95
N CYS A 51 -1.36 -9.25 -0.63
CA CYS A 51 -1.59 -10.37 0.28
C CYS A 51 -3.05 -10.81 0.22
N GLU A 52 -3.31 -12.07 0.57
CA GLU A 52 -4.64 -12.69 0.66
C GLU A 52 -5.46 -12.65 -0.66
N ALA A 53 -4.80 -12.36 -1.78
CA ALA A 53 -5.45 -12.13 -3.09
C ALA A 53 -6.54 -11.05 -3.05
N ASP A 54 -6.37 -10.05 -2.17
CA ASP A 54 -7.27 -8.89 -2.10
C ASP A 54 -7.16 -8.06 -3.39
N SER A 55 -8.15 -8.21 -4.27
CA SER A 55 -8.13 -7.55 -5.57
C SER A 55 -8.29 -6.03 -5.49
N ASP A 56 -9.07 -5.55 -4.53
CA ASP A 56 -9.24 -4.11 -4.32
C ASP A 56 -7.97 -3.49 -3.71
N ALA A 57 -7.23 -4.27 -2.88
CA ALA A 57 -5.89 -3.92 -2.45
C ALA A 57 -4.91 -3.83 -3.61
N ALA A 58 -4.88 -4.85 -4.47
CA ALA A 58 -4.00 -4.88 -5.64
C ALA A 58 -4.23 -3.68 -6.55
N LEU A 59 -5.48 -3.30 -6.80
CA LEU A 59 -5.83 -2.10 -7.58
C LEU A 59 -5.40 -0.82 -6.88
N THR A 60 -5.63 -0.70 -5.56
CA THR A 60 -5.18 0.46 -4.78
C THR A 60 -3.67 0.61 -4.84
N MET A 61 -2.93 -0.48 -4.59
CA MET A 61 -1.47 -0.49 -4.64
C MET A 61 -0.96 -0.15 -6.04
N GLN A 62 -1.60 -0.65 -7.10
CA GLN A 62 -1.21 -0.37 -8.48
C GLN A 62 -1.42 1.12 -8.82
N ILE A 63 -2.52 1.73 -8.37
CA ILE A 63 -2.76 3.17 -8.54
C ILE A 63 -1.66 3.98 -7.82
N LEU A 64 -1.36 3.64 -6.57
CA LEU A 64 -0.33 4.31 -5.78
C LEU A 64 1.07 4.14 -6.41
N HIS A 65 1.41 2.93 -6.83
CA HIS A 65 2.68 2.64 -7.49
C HIS A 65 2.84 3.44 -8.79
N LEU A 66 1.83 3.44 -9.64
CA LEU A 66 1.85 4.19 -10.91
C LEU A 66 1.91 5.71 -10.70
N LEU A 67 1.36 6.21 -9.59
CA LEU A 67 1.40 7.62 -9.24
C LEU A 67 2.80 8.06 -8.78
N THR A 68 3.50 7.21 -8.01
CA THR A 68 4.74 7.59 -7.33
C THR A 68 5.99 6.95 -7.90
N ASN A 69 5.86 5.84 -8.62
CA ASN A 69 6.94 4.92 -8.99
C ASN A 69 7.61 4.21 -7.81
N ASP A 70 7.11 4.40 -6.60
CA ASP A 70 7.66 3.80 -5.38
C ASP A 70 6.98 2.46 -5.05
N PRO A 71 7.63 1.61 -4.24
CA PRO A 71 6.95 0.52 -3.56
C PRO A 71 5.76 1.02 -2.74
N VAL A 72 4.76 0.16 -2.54
CA VAL A 72 3.57 0.49 -1.76
C VAL A 72 3.53 -0.36 -0.49
N VAL A 73 3.28 0.27 0.65
CA VAL A 73 3.05 -0.45 1.91
C VAL A 73 1.72 -1.18 1.85
N PHE A 74 1.73 -2.44 2.22
CA PHE A 74 0.52 -3.21 2.51
C PHE A 74 0.38 -3.35 4.02
N MET A 75 -0.74 -2.93 4.58
CA MET A 75 -0.97 -2.88 6.02
C MET A 75 -2.33 -3.45 6.39
N ASP A 76 -2.37 -4.17 7.52
CA ASP A 76 -3.62 -4.53 8.21
C ASP A 76 -3.87 -3.53 9.34
N VAL A 77 -5.11 -3.12 9.49
CA VAL A 77 -5.55 -2.34 10.65
C VAL A 77 -5.53 -3.24 11.88
N ARG A 78 -4.83 -2.82 12.95
CA ARG A 78 -4.71 -3.63 14.18
C ARG A 78 -5.40 -3.00 15.37
N HIS A 79 -4.87 -1.90 15.87
CA HIS A 79 -5.44 -1.22 17.03
C HIS A 79 -4.98 0.24 17.08
N TYR A 80 -5.58 0.98 17.99
CA TYR A 80 -5.13 2.32 18.35
C TYR A 80 -4.37 2.26 19.68
N ASP A 81 -3.15 2.79 19.68
CA ASP A 81 -2.36 2.98 20.90
C ASP A 81 -2.64 4.37 21.45
N LYS A 82 -3.39 4.40 22.57
CA LYS A 82 -3.84 5.64 23.22
C LYS A 82 -2.72 6.40 23.94
N ASP A 83 -1.67 5.70 24.35
CA ASP A 83 -0.59 6.32 25.13
C ASP A 83 0.33 7.14 24.22
N TYR A 84 0.41 6.78 22.94
CA TYR A 84 1.20 7.45 21.93
C TYR A 84 0.37 8.17 20.86
N ASP A 85 -0.95 8.05 20.93
CA ASP A 85 -1.88 8.63 19.95
C ASP A 85 -1.53 8.23 18.51
N VAL A 86 -1.44 6.91 18.27
CA VAL A 86 -1.12 6.37 16.95
C VAL A 86 -2.02 5.20 16.58
N MET A 87 -2.36 5.09 15.33
CA MET A 87 -2.84 3.85 14.76
C MET A 87 -1.68 2.89 14.54
N VAL A 88 -1.85 1.66 14.98
CA VAL A 88 -0.91 0.57 14.76
C VAL A 88 -1.39 -0.29 13.63
N PHE A 89 -0.55 -0.39 12.62
CA PHE A 89 -0.75 -1.28 11.50
C PHE A 89 0.38 -2.30 11.47
N CYS A 90 0.07 -3.49 11.04
CA CYS A 90 1.08 -4.47 10.71
C CYS A 90 0.58 -5.38 9.58
N ASN A 91 1.42 -6.26 9.13
CA ASN A 91 1.09 -7.23 8.11
C ASN A 91 1.68 -8.58 8.50
N CYS A 92 1.25 -9.64 7.91
CA CYS A 92 1.78 -10.99 8.20
C CYS A 92 3.18 -11.26 7.60
N GLY A 93 3.97 -10.22 7.30
CA GLY A 93 5.35 -10.34 6.85
C GLY A 93 5.58 -10.22 5.34
N SER A 94 4.63 -9.58 4.61
CA SER A 94 4.72 -9.39 3.16
C SER A 94 5.03 -7.94 2.74
N GLN A 95 5.34 -7.07 3.69
CA GLN A 95 5.68 -5.69 3.40
C GLN A 95 7.01 -5.59 2.66
N SER A 96 7.09 -4.66 1.69
CA SER A 96 8.33 -4.33 0.98
C SER A 96 9.43 -3.93 1.96
N THR A 97 10.62 -4.52 1.81
CA THR A 97 11.79 -4.25 2.66
C THR A 97 12.35 -2.85 2.47
N TYR A 98 12.02 -2.19 1.36
CA TYR A 98 12.33 -0.79 1.09
C TYR A 98 11.94 0.12 2.26
N TYR A 99 10.81 -0.14 2.88
CA TYR A 99 10.28 0.71 3.95
C TYR A 99 11.06 0.69 5.26
N ALA A 100 12.01 -0.22 5.42
CA ALA A 100 12.89 -0.27 6.59
C ALA A 100 13.81 0.96 6.70
N ALA A 101 14.30 1.49 5.57
CA ALA A 101 15.14 2.68 5.53
C ALA A 101 14.74 3.68 4.42
N ALA A 102 13.84 3.30 3.51
CA ALA A 102 13.48 4.07 2.32
C ALA A 102 14.72 4.57 1.57
N SER A 103 15.60 3.66 1.23
CA SER A 103 16.89 3.92 0.58
C SER A 103 16.95 3.25 -0.78
N ASP A 104 17.57 3.91 -1.76
CA ASP A 104 17.86 3.32 -3.07
C ASP A 104 18.96 2.24 -2.98
N ASP A 105 19.78 2.27 -1.92
CA ASP A 105 20.73 1.17 -1.63
C ASP A 105 20.01 0.04 -0.87
N PRO A 106 19.81 -1.13 -1.49
CA PRO A 106 19.19 -2.29 -0.83
C PRO A 106 19.85 -2.69 0.49
N ARG A 107 21.15 -2.47 0.62
CA ARG A 107 21.90 -2.84 1.82
C ARG A 107 21.46 -2.04 3.03
N GLU A 108 21.13 -0.77 2.85
CA GLU A 108 20.67 0.07 3.95
C GLU A 108 19.27 -0.36 4.43
N ASN A 109 18.39 -0.77 3.51
CA ASN A 109 17.10 -1.33 3.86
C ASN A 109 17.27 -2.67 4.59
N LEU A 110 18.03 -3.59 4.01
CA LEU A 110 18.19 -4.96 4.53
C LEU A 110 18.92 -5.03 5.88
N LYS A 111 19.76 -4.06 6.24
CA LYS A 111 20.36 -3.96 7.58
C LYS A 111 19.31 -3.82 8.70
N LYS A 112 18.11 -3.32 8.37
CA LYS A 112 17.01 -3.09 9.32
C LYS A 112 15.90 -4.12 9.22
N VAL A 113 16.12 -5.17 8.44
CA VAL A 113 15.16 -6.25 8.23
C VAL A 113 15.62 -7.51 8.95
N THR A 114 14.70 -8.17 9.62
CA THR A 114 14.92 -9.49 10.21
C THR A 114 13.95 -10.49 9.58
N LEU A 115 14.41 -11.67 9.30
CA LEU A 115 13.56 -12.78 8.86
C LEU A 115 13.27 -13.68 10.04
N TYR A 116 11.99 -13.90 10.32
CA TYR A 116 11.53 -14.82 11.35
C TYR A 116 10.87 -16.05 10.73
N PRO A 117 11.08 -17.25 11.30
CA PRO A 117 10.40 -18.45 10.85
C PRO A 117 8.91 -18.36 11.13
N CYS A 118 8.10 -18.77 10.15
CA CYS A 118 6.64 -18.82 10.28
C CYS A 118 6.22 -20.20 10.74
N LEU A 119 6.32 -20.47 12.04
CA LEU A 119 6.07 -21.79 12.59
C LEU A 119 4.70 -21.94 13.25
N ASP A 120 4.20 -20.85 13.85
CA ASP A 120 3.06 -20.93 14.76
C ASP A 120 1.70 -20.77 14.05
N ILE A 121 1.66 -20.02 12.93
CA ILE A 121 0.42 -19.68 12.25
C ILE A 121 0.20 -20.58 11.03
N TYR A 122 1.27 -20.96 10.33
CA TYR A 122 1.21 -21.61 9.03
C TYR A 122 2.04 -22.90 9.00
N ALA A 123 1.36 -24.01 9.02
CA ALA A 123 1.97 -25.36 9.12
C ALA A 123 2.97 -25.68 7.98
N GLY A 124 2.84 -25.04 6.83
CA GLY A 124 3.78 -25.20 5.71
C GLY A 124 5.15 -24.54 5.93
N GLY A 125 5.27 -23.74 7.00
CA GLY A 125 6.51 -22.99 7.29
C GLY A 125 6.81 -21.88 6.29
N GLY A 126 8.00 -21.32 6.39
CA GLY A 126 8.48 -20.20 5.57
C GLY A 126 9.05 -19.09 6.43
N CYS A 127 9.11 -17.89 5.89
CA CYS A 127 9.65 -16.71 6.58
C CYS A 127 8.68 -15.55 6.55
N HIS A 128 8.67 -14.80 7.65
CA HIS A 128 8.11 -13.47 7.75
C HIS A 128 9.21 -12.43 7.61
N VAL A 129 8.91 -11.34 6.92
CA VAL A 129 9.72 -10.12 6.96
C VAL A 129 9.30 -9.33 8.19
N ASN A 130 10.26 -8.98 9.04
CA ASN A 130 10.05 -8.03 10.13
C ASN A 130 10.87 -6.78 9.87
N LEU A 131 10.25 -5.65 10.03
CA LEU A 131 10.83 -4.31 9.98
C LEU A 131 9.94 -3.30 10.69
N MET A 132 10.52 -2.18 11.08
CA MET A 132 9.76 -0.98 11.44
C MET A 132 9.82 0.00 10.28
N THR A 133 8.65 0.46 9.86
CA THR A 133 8.56 1.42 8.75
C THR A 133 9.21 2.73 9.14
N LYS A 134 10.11 3.22 8.31
CA LYS A 134 10.79 4.50 8.52
C LYS A 134 9.79 5.64 8.67
N PRO A 135 9.97 6.54 9.66
CA PRO A 135 9.13 7.72 9.83
C PRO A 135 9.11 8.63 8.60
N GLY A 136 7.97 9.27 8.36
CA GLY A 136 7.80 10.25 7.29
C GLY A 136 6.36 10.56 6.96
N LYS A 137 6.13 11.67 6.28
CA LYS A 137 4.80 12.00 5.75
C LYS A 137 4.40 10.96 4.71
N ALA A 138 3.14 10.54 4.75
CA ALA A 138 2.61 9.53 3.87
C ALA A 138 1.14 9.80 3.52
N THR A 139 0.66 9.15 2.48
CA THR A 139 -0.75 9.12 2.12
C THR A 139 -1.23 7.69 2.18
N ILE A 140 -2.19 7.41 3.06
CA ILE A 140 -2.92 6.15 3.10
C ILE A 140 -4.05 6.23 2.07
N ALA A 141 -4.26 5.16 1.31
CA ALA A 141 -5.41 5.02 0.44
C ALA A 141 -5.96 3.59 0.48
N ARG A 142 -7.27 3.49 0.22
CA ARG A 142 -7.95 2.21 0.06
C ARG A 142 -9.13 2.35 -0.90
N LEU A 143 -9.09 1.57 -1.97
CA LEU A 143 -10.23 1.34 -2.84
C LEU A 143 -11.02 0.15 -2.28
N ASN A 144 -12.31 0.32 -2.07
CA ASN A 144 -13.20 -0.76 -1.68
C ASN A 144 -14.55 -0.63 -2.39
N ARG A 145 -15.39 -1.65 -2.22
CA ARG A 145 -16.74 -1.71 -2.79
C ARG A 145 -17.76 -1.67 -1.65
N THR A 146 -18.52 -0.58 -1.61
CA THR A 146 -19.58 -0.38 -0.65
C THR A 146 -20.90 -0.20 -1.40
N GLU A 147 -21.91 -1.00 -1.10
CA GLU A 147 -23.24 -0.95 -1.73
C GLU A 147 -23.20 -1.01 -3.28
N GLY A 148 -22.25 -1.79 -3.82
CA GLY A 148 -22.11 -1.97 -5.27
C GLY A 148 -21.38 -0.82 -5.99
N LYS A 149 -20.87 0.16 -5.27
CA LYS A 149 -20.07 1.27 -5.80
C LYS A 149 -18.63 1.19 -5.33
N TYR A 150 -17.70 1.64 -6.13
CA TYR A 150 -16.31 1.83 -5.70
C TYR A 150 -16.18 3.12 -4.91
N ARG A 151 -15.42 3.04 -3.82
CA ARG A 151 -15.05 4.18 -3.00
C ARG A 151 -13.54 4.17 -2.76
N MET A 152 -12.89 5.31 -2.95
CA MET A 152 -11.50 5.53 -2.57
C MET A 152 -11.48 6.36 -1.28
N THR A 153 -11.02 5.77 -0.19
CA THR A 153 -10.71 6.49 1.05
C THR A 153 -9.26 6.95 1.00
N ILE A 154 -9.01 8.24 1.28
CA ILE A 154 -7.68 8.87 1.21
C ILE A 154 -7.42 9.59 2.53
N ILE A 155 -6.28 9.32 3.16
CA ILE A 155 -5.92 9.87 4.47
C ILE A 155 -4.46 10.36 4.43
N PRO A 156 -4.21 11.67 4.50
CA PRO A 156 -2.86 12.17 4.76
C PRO A 156 -2.45 11.78 6.18
N THR A 157 -1.24 11.30 6.37
CA THR A 157 -0.76 10.80 7.66
C THR A 157 0.73 11.06 7.83
N GLU A 158 1.23 10.78 9.02
CA GLU A 158 2.65 10.77 9.32
C GLU A 158 3.01 9.46 9.99
N PHE A 159 3.93 8.71 9.38
CA PHE A 159 4.56 7.56 10.03
C PHE A 159 5.55 8.06 11.07
N VAL A 160 5.51 7.46 12.24
CA VAL A 160 6.34 7.86 13.38
C VAL A 160 7.10 6.67 13.94
N GLU A 161 8.19 6.95 14.63
CA GLU A 161 8.92 5.99 15.45
C GLU A 161 8.48 6.13 16.91
N LEU A 162 8.29 5.01 17.57
CA LEU A 162 7.98 4.98 18.99
C LEU A 162 9.27 4.77 19.82
N PRO A 163 9.27 5.07 21.11
CA PRO A 163 10.40 4.77 21.99
C PRO A 163 10.79 3.29 21.95
N GLU A 164 12.08 3.00 22.18
CA GLU A 164 12.63 1.65 22.08
C GLU A 164 11.91 0.65 22.99
N GLU A 165 11.51 1.09 24.18
CA GLU A 165 10.77 0.28 25.14
C GLU A 165 9.42 -0.18 24.55
N LYS A 166 8.73 0.73 23.83
CA LYS A 166 7.46 0.42 23.18
C LYS A 166 7.65 -0.45 21.97
N MET A 167 8.71 -0.20 21.20
CA MET A 167 9.07 -1.05 20.05
C MET A 167 9.37 -2.49 20.49
N ALA A 168 9.96 -2.68 21.67
CA ALA A 168 10.25 -4.01 22.23
C ALA A 168 8.99 -4.80 22.62
N GLU A 169 7.86 -4.14 22.81
CA GLU A 169 6.56 -4.80 23.08
C GLU A 169 5.87 -5.33 21.80
N THR A 170 6.35 -4.93 20.63
CA THR A 170 5.74 -5.37 19.37
C THR A 170 6.07 -6.82 19.03
N THR A 171 5.23 -7.47 18.23
CA THR A 171 5.57 -8.82 17.76
C THR A 171 6.79 -8.78 16.84
N LYS A 172 7.70 -9.72 17.05
CA LYS A 172 8.95 -9.82 16.28
C LYS A 172 8.77 -10.47 14.91
N GLU A 173 7.63 -11.10 14.67
CA GLU A 173 7.39 -11.83 13.43
C GLU A 173 6.92 -10.90 12.30
N TRP A 174 6.34 -9.72 12.62
CA TRP A 174 5.63 -8.91 11.62
C TRP A 174 6.21 -7.51 11.45
N PRO A 175 6.12 -6.94 10.24
CA PRO A 175 6.45 -5.54 10.01
C PRO A 175 5.38 -4.63 10.63
N HIS A 176 5.79 -3.48 11.15
CA HIS A 176 4.92 -2.53 11.81
C HIS A 176 4.99 -1.14 11.17
N VAL A 177 3.84 -0.47 11.18
CA VAL A 177 3.69 0.94 10.86
C VAL A 177 2.94 1.60 12.00
N PHE A 178 3.49 2.69 12.54
CA PHE A 178 2.84 3.56 13.50
C PHE A 178 2.48 4.86 12.81
N ALA A 179 1.21 5.20 12.77
CA ALA A 179 0.75 6.34 12.01
C ALA A 179 -0.07 7.31 12.86
N LYS A 180 0.32 8.59 12.85
CA LYS A 180 -0.49 9.66 13.39
C LYS A 180 -1.57 10.06 12.41
N LEU A 181 -2.82 9.98 12.84
CA LEU A 181 -3.94 10.48 12.05
C LEU A 181 -4.10 11.99 12.24
N PRO A 182 -4.57 12.73 11.22
CA PRO A 182 -4.86 14.16 11.36
C PRO A 182 -6.20 14.44 12.04
N PHE A 183 -6.85 13.42 12.63
CA PHE A 183 -8.19 13.47 13.25
C PHE A 183 -8.32 12.37 14.30
N ASP A 184 -9.38 12.41 15.08
CA ASP A 184 -9.67 11.41 16.12
C ASP A 184 -9.75 9.99 15.51
N HIS A 185 -9.06 9.04 16.15
CA HIS A 185 -9.00 7.65 15.71
C HIS A 185 -10.39 6.99 15.58
N GLN A 186 -11.38 7.42 16.37
CA GLN A 186 -12.74 6.89 16.28
C GLN A 186 -13.34 7.14 14.90
N ILE A 187 -13.03 8.28 14.28
CA ILE A 187 -13.47 8.59 12.92
C ILE A 187 -12.88 7.62 11.92
N PHE A 188 -11.61 7.25 12.10
CA PHE A 188 -11.00 6.20 11.28
C PHE A 188 -11.77 4.89 11.44
N LEU A 189 -12.01 4.46 12.68
CA LEU A 189 -12.71 3.21 12.97
C LEU A 189 -14.14 3.18 12.42
N ASP A 190 -14.83 4.32 12.45
CA ASP A 190 -16.22 4.43 11.99
C ASP A 190 -16.35 4.53 10.45
N ARG A 191 -15.30 4.99 9.78
CA ARG A 191 -15.35 5.32 8.34
C ARG A 191 -14.57 4.40 7.45
N PHE A 192 -13.58 3.70 8.01
CA PHE A 192 -12.69 2.85 7.24
C PHE A 192 -13.21 1.41 7.22
N ASP A 193 -13.84 1.01 6.11
CA ASP A 193 -14.55 -0.30 5.98
C ASP A 193 -13.70 -1.37 5.31
N ALA A 194 -12.43 -1.46 5.66
CA ALA A 194 -11.55 -2.51 5.17
C ALA A 194 -10.57 -2.95 6.25
N ASN A 195 -10.12 -4.21 6.20
CA ASN A 195 -9.02 -4.66 7.03
C ASN A 195 -7.67 -4.16 6.51
N HIS A 196 -7.51 -4.10 5.20
CA HIS A 196 -6.26 -3.71 4.55
C HIS A 196 -6.30 -2.25 4.11
N CYS A 197 -5.19 -1.55 4.31
CA CYS A 197 -4.93 -0.25 3.71
C CYS A 197 -3.51 -0.18 3.15
N HIS A 198 -3.27 0.81 2.31
CA HIS A 198 -2.02 0.93 1.58
C HIS A 198 -1.51 2.34 1.66
N ALA A 199 -0.20 2.52 1.61
CA ALA A 199 0.38 3.83 1.69
C ALA A 199 1.65 3.98 0.84
N VAL A 200 1.92 5.22 0.50
CA VAL A 200 3.19 5.67 -0.08
C VAL A 200 3.66 6.92 0.66
N TYR A 201 4.96 7.18 0.66
CA TYR A 201 5.49 8.43 1.21
C TYR A 201 5.05 9.62 0.36
N GLY A 202 4.88 10.76 1.02
CA GLY A 202 4.49 12.02 0.41
C GLY A 202 3.01 12.37 0.58
N ASP A 203 2.65 13.58 0.15
CA ASP A 203 1.27 14.06 0.09
C ASP A 203 0.74 13.91 -1.33
N HIS A 204 -0.14 12.95 -1.52
CA HIS A 204 -0.74 12.61 -2.81
C HIS A 204 -2.27 12.78 -2.83
N VAL A 205 -2.83 13.46 -1.82
CA VAL A 205 -4.29 13.62 -1.68
C VAL A 205 -4.90 14.21 -2.94
N GLU A 206 -4.41 15.35 -3.40
CA GLU A 206 -5.01 16.02 -4.56
C GLU A 206 -4.80 15.23 -5.86
N SER A 207 -3.65 14.58 -6.03
CA SER A 207 -3.40 13.72 -7.20
C SER A 207 -4.34 12.52 -7.24
N LEU A 208 -4.59 11.87 -6.09
CA LEU A 208 -5.53 10.76 -6.00
C LEU A 208 -6.97 11.22 -6.25
N LYS A 209 -7.37 12.39 -5.72
CA LYS A 209 -8.68 12.99 -6.04
C LYS A 209 -8.85 13.19 -7.54
N MET A 210 -7.84 13.75 -8.22
CA MET A 210 -7.88 13.94 -9.68
C MET A 210 -8.02 12.62 -10.43
N ILE A 211 -7.24 11.59 -10.05
CA ILE A 211 -7.37 10.25 -10.65
C ILE A 211 -8.77 9.71 -10.47
N CYS A 212 -9.33 9.81 -9.26
CA CYS A 212 -10.68 9.34 -8.97
C CYS A 212 -11.75 10.09 -9.77
N GLN A 213 -11.58 11.39 -9.99
CA GLN A 213 -12.48 12.19 -10.84
C GLN A 213 -12.44 11.77 -12.31
N MET A 214 -11.28 11.27 -12.79
CA MET A 214 -11.15 10.72 -14.14
C MET A 214 -11.78 9.33 -14.26
N LEU A 215 -11.87 8.59 -13.15
CA LEU A 215 -12.47 7.28 -13.05
C LEU A 215 -13.96 7.43 -12.73
N ASP A 216 -14.75 7.52 -13.75
CA ASP A 216 -16.19 7.75 -13.67
C ASP A 216 -16.92 6.74 -12.77
N GLY A 217 -17.74 7.22 -11.85
CA GLY A 217 -18.48 6.39 -10.89
C GLY A 217 -17.71 5.99 -9.64
N LEU A 218 -16.50 6.51 -9.43
CA LEU A 218 -15.75 6.32 -8.21
C LEU A 218 -16.09 7.42 -7.18
N HIS A 219 -16.56 6.99 -6.02
CA HIS A 219 -16.72 7.88 -4.88
C HIS A 219 -15.37 8.14 -4.22
N VAL A 220 -15.12 9.38 -3.83
CA VAL A 220 -13.90 9.77 -3.12
C VAL A 220 -14.25 10.24 -1.73
N GLU A 221 -13.62 9.67 -0.72
CA GLU A 221 -13.70 10.11 0.65
C GLU A 221 -12.31 10.52 1.14
N VAL A 222 -12.12 11.80 1.43
CA VAL A 222 -10.89 12.32 2.02
C VAL A 222 -11.13 12.59 3.50
N LEU A 223 -10.43 11.88 4.35
CA LEU A 223 -10.46 12.09 5.78
C LEU A 223 -9.28 13.00 6.18
N ARG A 224 -9.58 14.27 6.42
CA ARG A 224 -8.59 15.27 6.88
C ARG A 224 -9.27 16.36 7.72
N ILE A 225 -8.48 17.04 8.56
CA ILE A 225 -8.93 18.27 9.21
C ILE A 225 -8.69 19.45 8.26
N GLN A 226 -9.71 20.29 8.05
CA GLN A 226 -9.52 21.59 7.40
C GLN A 226 -9.13 22.65 8.43
N GLN A 227 -8.09 23.44 8.14
CA GLN A 227 -7.51 24.44 9.04
C GLN A 227 -8.35 25.70 9.27
N PHE A 228 -9.66 25.70 9.03
CA PHE A 228 -10.47 26.94 9.10
C PHE A 228 -11.41 27.08 10.30
N SER A 229 -11.45 26.12 11.20
CA SER A 229 -12.10 26.29 12.52
C SER A 229 -11.68 25.16 13.45
N ASP A 230 -11.49 25.47 14.71
CA ASP A 230 -11.03 24.53 15.76
C ASP A 230 -11.97 23.34 16.05
N GLU A 231 -13.05 23.16 15.29
CA GLU A 231 -14.08 22.14 15.53
C GLU A 231 -14.61 21.41 14.29
N ALA A 232 -14.07 21.62 13.08
CA ALA A 232 -14.65 21.02 11.88
C ALA A 232 -13.80 19.91 11.28
N LEU A 233 -14.19 18.67 11.53
CA LEU A 233 -13.86 17.58 10.64
C LEU A 233 -14.52 17.84 9.28
N VAL A 234 -13.76 18.12 8.24
CA VAL A 234 -14.33 18.18 6.90
C VAL A 234 -14.28 16.80 6.28
N HIS A 235 -15.46 16.25 6.25
CA HIS A 235 -15.79 15.11 5.43
C HIS A 235 -16.12 15.63 4.03
N GLU A 236 -15.15 15.61 3.12
CA GLU A 236 -15.39 15.93 1.72
C GLU A 236 -15.81 14.66 0.99
N VAL A 237 -17.13 14.46 0.86
CA VAL A 237 -17.71 13.46 -0.03
C VAL A 237 -17.97 14.13 -1.36
N THR A 238 -17.20 13.80 -2.36
CA THR A 238 -17.46 14.27 -3.71
C THR A 238 -18.19 13.17 -4.47
N ASP A 239 -19.52 13.35 -4.63
CA ASP A 239 -20.29 12.55 -5.57
C ASP A 239 -19.95 12.99 -7.00
N VAL A 240 -19.20 12.18 -7.70
CA VAL A 240 -19.00 12.35 -9.13
C VAL A 240 -20.25 11.79 -9.82
N ALA A 241 -21.13 12.69 -10.24
CA ALA A 241 -22.39 12.34 -10.88
C ALA A 241 -22.19 11.43 -12.10
N THR A 242 -22.91 10.34 -12.10
CA THR A 242 -22.85 9.28 -13.11
C THR A 242 -23.62 9.63 -14.38
N HIS A 243 -22.97 9.47 -15.53
CA HIS A 243 -23.64 9.18 -16.80
C HIS A 243 -23.20 7.81 -17.34
N THR A 244 -24.19 7.06 -17.68
CA THR A 244 -24.31 5.61 -17.80
C THR A 244 -23.60 4.92 -18.97
N THR A 245 -23.41 3.60 -18.83
CA THR A 245 -23.29 2.49 -19.80
C THR A 245 -22.00 2.27 -20.60
N GLU A 246 -21.18 3.25 -20.88
CA GLU A 246 -19.92 3.04 -21.64
C GLU A 246 -18.69 2.77 -20.74
N ARG A 247 -18.89 2.62 -19.48
CA ARG A 247 -17.92 2.89 -18.39
C ARG A 247 -17.20 1.69 -17.80
N LYS A 248 -17.69 0.46 -18.03
CA LYS A 248 -16.92 -0.76 -17.71
C LYS A 248 -15.65 -0.87 -18.54
N ALA A 249 -15.68 -0.31 -19.75
CA ALA A 249 -14.55 -0.27 -20.65
C ALA A 249 -13.42 0.66 -20.16
N ASN A 250 -13.72 1.69 -19.34
CA ASN A 250 -12.74 2.72 -19.00
C ASN A 250 -11.78 2.31 -17.90
N LEU A 251 -12.16 1.44 -16.95
CA LEU A 251 -11.23 0.90 -15.97
C LEU A 251 -10.25 -0.08 -16.63
N ASP A 252 -10.76 -0.93 -17.53
CA ASP A 252 -9.94 -1.81 -18.38
C ASP A 252 -9.05 -1.01 -19.34
N ILE A 253 -9.52 0.15 -19.81
CA ILE A 253 -8.78 1.08 -20.66
C ILE A 253 -7.66 1.77 -19.86
N LEU A 254 -7.91 2.26 -18.64
CA LEU A 254 -6.89 2.90 -17.81
C LEU A 254 -5.82 1.93 -17.33
N LEU A 255 -6.20 0.71 -16.98
CA LEU A 255 -5.26 -0.35 -16.61
C LEU A 255 -4.47 -0.89 -17.81
N ASN A 256 -5.00 -0.75 -19.04
CA ASN A 256 -4.37 -1.25 -20.26
C ASN A 256 -3.87 -0.15 -21.22
N HIS A 257 -4.12 1.14 -20.98
CA HIS A 257 -3.93 2.15 -22.01
C HIS A 257 -2.49 2.66 -22.13
N ALA A 258 -2.08 2.76 -23.39
CA ALA A 258 -0.83 3.32 -23.89
C ALA A 258 -0.48 4.71 -23.33
N LEU A 259 -1.47 5.55 -22.99
CA LEU A 259 -1.24 6.90 -22.47
C LEU A 259 -0.61 6.89 -21.07
N PHE A 260 -0.99 5.96 -20.19
CA PHE A 260 -0.33 5.78 -18.90
C PHE A 260 1.06 5.18 -19.09
N LYS A 261 1.19 4.21 -20.00
CA LYS A 261 2.50 3.63 -20.38
C LYS A 261 3.41 4.66 -21.05
N GLU A 262 2.91 5.53 -21.91
CA GLU A 262 3.70 6.60 -22.54
C GLU A 262 4.10 7.70 -21.55
N ALA A 263 3.26 8.08 -20.60
CA ALA A 263 3.63 9.04 -19.55
C ALA A 263 4.74 8.51 -18.65
N VAL A 264 4.74 7.22 -18.35
CA VAL A 264 5.78 6.52 -17.56
C VAL A 264 7.02 6.26 -18.40
N HIS A 265 6.89 5.79 -19.65
CA HIS A 265 8.02 5.51 -20.53
C HIS A 265 8.63 6.77 -21.19
N GLY A 266 7.86 7.85 -21.35
CA GLY A 266 8.36 9.13 -21.85
C GLY A 266 9.40 9.76 -20.91
N LYS A 267 9.23 9.59 -19.60
CA LYS A 267 10.22 10.01 -18.59
C LYS A 267 11.49 9.14 -18.61
N ARG A 268 11.42 7.86 -18.98
CA ARG A 268 12.59 6.98 -19.08
C ARG A 268 13.49 7.33 -20.27
N ARG A 269 12.92 7.69 -21.42
CA ARG A 269 13.71 8.11 -22.58
C ARG A 269 14.46 9.42 -22.36
N ALA A 270 13.94 10.29 -21.48
CA ALA A 270 14.63 11.54 -21.12
C ALA A 270 15.77 11.32 -20.11
N ALA A 271 15.73 10.25 -19.31
CA ALA A 271 16.79 9.90 -18.35
C ALA A 271 17.95 9.12 -19.01
N ASP A 272 17.67 8.31 -20.04
CA ASP A 272 18.68 7.50 -20.73
C ASP A 272 19.52 8.31 -21.75
N THR A 273 19.06 9.50 -22.16
CA THR A 273 19.81 10.36 -23.09
C THR A 273 20.78 11.33 -22.39
N SER A 274 20.92 11.25 -21.07
CA SER A 274 21.86 12.07 -20.29
C SER A 274 23.13 11.35 -19.84
N LEU A 275 23.40 10.14 -20.38
CA LEU A 275 24.57 9.30 -20.07
C LEU A 275 25.32 8.87 -21.36
N GLU A 276 25.46 9.76 -22.33
CA GLU A 276 26.48 9.66 -23.37
C GLU A 276 27.48 10.81 -23.26
#